data_2c36c42eb7bfb092707e778528b97cbd
#
_entry.id   2c36c42eb7bfb092707e778528b97cbd
#
_cell.length_a   1.000
_cell.length_b   1.000
_cell.length_c   1.000
_cell.angle_alpha   90.00
_cell.angle_beta   90.00
_cell.angle_gamma   90.00
#
_symmetry.space_group_name_H-M   'P 1'
#
loop_
_entity.id
_entity.type
_entity.pdbx_description
1 polymer ?
#
loop_
_entity_poly.entity_id
_entity_poly.type
_entity_poly.pdbx_seq_one_letter_code
_entity_poly.pdbx_strand_id
1 'polypeptide(L)'
;MDSGDEALRRREQVLRTFFDDEGRLTTIPAKHAKRLVVLDRLAQRFEPGERYPETEVNRLLRSAHDDVAALRRHLVDEGFLGREAGVYWRTGGTVDDPV
;
A
#
# COMPACT_ATOMS: atom_id res chain seq x y z
N MET A 1 18.15 22.63 -7.06
CA MET A 1 16.89 21.89 -6.90
C MET A 1 17.16 20.54 -6.27
N ASP A 2 16.47 20.25 -5.22
CA ASP A 2 16.67 19.02 -4.45
C ASP A 2 16.00 17.83 -5.15
N SER A 3 16.76 16.76 -5.35
CA SER A 3 16.22 15.54 -5.97
C SER A 3 15.09 14.92 -5.13
N GLY A 4 15.09 15.16 -3.81
CA GLY A 4 14.02 14.71 -2.92
C GLY A 4 12.67 15.33 -3.25
N ASP A 5 12.64 16.63 -3.57
CA ASP A 5 11.41 17.32 -3.95
C ASP A 5 10.84 16.76 -5.24
N GLU A 6 11.69 16.43 -6.20
CA GLU A 6 11.26 15.85 -7.46
C GLU A 6 10.69 14.45 -7.27
N ALA A 7 11.33 13.64 -6.43
CA ALA A 7 10.85 12.30 -6.13
C ALA A 7 9.49 12.36 -5.42
N LEU A 8 9.32 13.29 -4.48
CA LEU A 8 8.05 13.47 -3.78
C LEU A 8 6.93 13.89 -4.74
N ARG A 9 7.24 14.79 -5.68
CA ARG A 9 6.25 15.23 -6.68
C ARG A 9 5.81 14.08 -7.59
N ARG A 10 6.75 13.24 -8.02
CA ARG A 10 6.42 12.07 -8.82
C ARG A 10 5.55 11.10 -8.05
N ARG A 11 5.87 10.88 -6.79
CA ARG A 11 5.09 10.02 -5.91
C ARG A 11 3.66 10.55 -5.77
N GLU A 12 3.51 11.84 -5.50
CA GLU A 12 2.19 12.45 -5.38
C GLU A 12 1.40 12.37 -6.68
N GLN A 13 2.07 12.53 -7.83
CA GLN A 13 1.44 12.42 -9.12
C GLN A 13 0.89 11.01 -9.36
N VAL A 14 1.66 9.99 -9.00
CA VAL A 14 1.21 8.60 -9.10
C VAL A 14 -0.02 8.39 -8.21
N LEU A 15 0.03 8.86 -6.98
CA LEU A 15 -1.09 8.70 -6.05
C LEU A 15 -2.35 9.39 -6.56
N ARG A 16 -2.24 10.60 -7.12
CA ARG A 16 -3.38 11.30 -7.70
C ARG A 16 -3.93 10.61 -8.93
N THR A 17 -3.06 9.97 -9.71
CA THR A 17 -3.47 9.27 -10.93
C THR A 17 -4.26 8.01 -10.61
N PHE A 18 -3.84 7.27 -9.58
CA PHE A 18 -4.41 5.94 -9.32
C PHE A 18 -5.43 5.88 -8.18
N PHE A 19 -5.45 6.87 -7.29
CA PHE A 19 -6.46 6.93 -6.24
C PHE A 19 -7.46 8.04 -6.54
N ASP A 20 -8.74 7.74 -6.33
CA ASP A 20 -9.79 8.75 -6.46
C ASP A 20 -9.95 9.52 -5.15
N ASP A 21 -10.91 10.45 -5.11
CA ASP A 21 -11.14 11.31 -3.95
C ASP A 21 -11.59 10.55 -2.70
N GLU A 22 -12.09 9.33 -2.88
CA GLU A 22 -12.54 8.49 -1.77
C GLU A 22 -11.48 7.51 -1.30
N GLY A 23 -10.27 7.59 -1.86
CA GLY A 23 -9.18 6.70 -1.50
C GLY A 23 -9.25 5.33 -2.15
N ARG A 24 -10.04 5.18 -3.21
CA ARG A 24 -10.12 3.92 -3.95
C ARG A 24 -9.17 3.94 -5.14
N LEU A 25 -8.56 2.79 -5.41
CA LEU A 25 -7.76 2.60 -6.61
C LEU A 25 -8.68 2.47 -7.82
N THR A 26 -8.38 3.21 -8.87
CA THR A 26 -9.07 3.06 -10.15
C THR A 26 -8.59 1.81 -10.88
N THR A 27 -7.30 1.50 -10.73
CA THR A 27 -6.70 0.28 -11.25
C THR A 27 -5.39 0.00 -10.51
N ILE A 28 -4.96 -1.26 -10.50
CA ILE A 28 -3.64 -1.61 -9.95
C ILE A 28 -2.62 -1.33 -11.05
N PRO A 29 -1.62 -0.45 -10.82
CA PRO A 29 -0.66 -0.11 -11.86
C PRO A 29 0.11 -1.32 -12.38
N ALA A 30 0.24 -1.42 -13.70
CA ALA A 30 1.01 -2.49 -14.32
C ALA A 30 2.51 -2.27 -14.18
N LYS A 31 2.96 -1.01 -14.21
CA LYS A 31 4.38 -0.67 -14.06
C LYS A 31 4.81 -0.84 -12.61
N HIS A 32 5.89 -1.59 -12.41
CA HIS A 32 6.38 -1.96 -11.09
C HIS A 32 6.65 -0.73 -10.21
N ALA A 33 7.35 0.27 -10.73
CA ALA A 33 7.67 1.47 -9.96
C ALA A 33 6.42 2.19 -9.46
N LYS A 34 5.40 2.30 -10.30
CA LYS A 34 4.14 2.94 -9.92
C LYS A 34 3.36 2.08 -8.94
N ARG A 35 3.38 0.77 -9.14
CA ARG A 35 2.72 -0.18 -8.23
C ARG A 35 3.32 -0.10 -6.83
N LEU A 36 4.65 0.03 -6.72
CA LEU A 36 5.29 0.17 -5.41
C LEU A 36 4.81 1.41 -4.66
N VAL A 37 4.60 2.52 -5.34
CA VAL A 37 4.08 3.74 -4.72
C VAL A 37 2.67 3.50 -4.17
N VAL A 38 1.82 2.87 -4.97
CA VAL A 38 0.45 2.55 -4.57
C VAL A 38 0.44 1.58 -3.39
N LEU A 39 1.26 0.53 -3.45
CA LEU A 39 1.33 -0.46 -2.37
C LEU A 39 1.85 0.15 -1.08
N ASP A 40 2.81 1.07 -1.16
CA ASP A 40 3.30 1.77 0.02
C ASP A 40 2.18 2.55 0.71
N ARG A 41 1.34 3.24 -0.09
CA ARG A 41 0.20 3.97 0.48
C ARG A 41 -0.79 3.02 1.15
N LEU A 42 -1.07 1.88 0.52
CA LEU A 42 -1.97 0.89 1.11
C LEU A 42 -1.41 0.26 2.37
N ALA A 43 -0.09 0.03 2.41
CA ALA A 43 0.57 -0.52 3.59
C ALA A 43 0.39 0.37 4.83
N GLN A 44 0.23 1.68 4.61
CA GLN A 44 0.04 2.63 5.72
C GLN A 44 -1.29 2.45 6.43
N ARG A 45 -2.21 1.67 5.88
CA ARG A 45 -3.46 1.32 6.56
C ARG A 45 -3.26 0.29 7.67
N PHE A 46 -2.07 -0.30 7.73
CA PHE A 46 -1.73 -1.31 8.72
C PHE A 46 -0.76 -0.71 9.73
N GLU A 47 -1.10 -0.81 11.01
CA GLU A 47 -0.26 -0.28 12.07
C GLU A 47 0.96 -1.19 12.29
N PRO A 48 2.18 -0.63 12.33
CA PRO A 48 3.35 -1.44 12.67
C PRO A 48 3.19 -2.08 14.05
N GLY A 49 3.56 -3.36 14.16
CA GLY A 49 3.46 -4.08 15.41
C GLY A 49 2.13 -4.76 15.66
N GLU A 50 1.11 -4.48 14.84
CA GLU A 50 -0.20 -5.12 14.97
C GLU A 50 -0.29 -6.34 14.06
N ARG A 51 -1.06 -7.33 14.48
CA ARG A 51 -1.35 -8.53 13.69
C ARG A 51 -2.79 -8.50 13.23
N TYR A 52 -3.00 -8.90 11.98
CA TYR A 52 -4.31 -8.82 11.33
C TYR A 52 -4.68 -10.21 10.78
N PRO A 53 -5.83 -10.78 11.17
CA PRO A 53 -6.31 -11.96 10.47
C PRO A 53 -6.68 -11.61 9.03
N GLU A 54 -6.64 -12.57 8.14
CA GLU A 54 -6.88 -12.33 6.72
C GLU A 54 -8.22 -11.65 6.46
N THR A 55 -9.25 -11.96 7.24
CA THR A 55 -10.56 -11.32 7.10
C THR A 55 -10.48 -9.82 7.31
N GLU A 56 -9.66 -9.39 8.27
CA GLU A 56 -9.47 -7.96 8.55
C GLU A 56 -8.64 -7.30 7.45
N VAL A 57 -7.61 -8.00 6.94
CA VAL A 57 -6.83 -7.51 5.80
C VAL A 57 -7.76 -7.28 4.60
N ASN A 58 -8.63 -8.25 4.32
CA ASN A 58 -9.57 -8.14 3.22
C ASN A 58 -10.51 -6.94 3.40
N ARG A 59 -10.98 -6.72 4.62
CA ARG A 59 -11.86 -5.59 4.92
C ARG A 59 -11.14 -4.26 4.65
N LEU A 60 -9.91 -4.13 5.13
CA LEU A 60 -9.12 -2.92 4.94
C LEU A 60 -8.81 -2.65 3.46
N LEU A 61 -8.49 -3.70 2.70
CA LEU A 61 -8.15 -3.55 1.29
C LEU A 61 -9.37 -3.38 0.40
N ARG A 62 -10.51 -3.95 0.80
CA ARG A 62 -11.74 -3.86 -0.02
C ARG A 62 -12.23 -2.42 -0.16
N SER A 63 -11.98 -1.59 0.83
CA SER A 63 -12.30 -0.16 0.72
C SER A 63 -11.46 0.55 -0.33
N ALA A 64 -10.34 -0.05 -0.75
CA ALA A 64 -9.49 0.52 -1.78
C ALA A 64 -9.73 -0.10 -3.16
N HIS A 65 -10.02 -1.40 -3.23
CA HIS A 65 -10.18 -2.09 -4.51
C HIS A 65 -10.88 -3.42 -4.31
N ASP A 66 -11.64 -3.86 -5.32
CA ASP A 66 -12.39 -5.10 -5.22
C ASP A 66 -11.50 -6.35 -5.25
N ASP A 67 -10.37 -6.28 -5.98
CA ASP A 67 -9.46 -7.43 -6.09
C ASP A 67 -8.49 -7.46 -4.91
N VAL A 68 -9.04 -7.79 -3.73
CA VAL A 68 -8.24 -7.83 -2.50
C VAL A 68 -7.18 -8.93 -2.53
N ALA A 69 -7.45 -10.02 -3.23
CA ALA A 69 -6.49 -11.13 -3.34
C ALA A 69 -5.23 -10.69 -4.09
N ALA A 70 -5.39 -9.94 -5.17
CA ALA A 70 -4.26 -9.41 -5.91
C ALA A 70 -3.46 -8.42 -5.07
N LEU A 71 -4.14 -7.49 -4.38
CA LEU A 71 -3.48 -6.53 -3.52
C LEU A 71 -2.71 -7.23 -2.40
N ARG A 72 -3.33 -8.20 -1.74
CA ARG A 72 -2.71 -8.98 -0.66
C ARG A 72 -1.42 -9.64 -1.13
N ARG A 73 -1.49 -10.29 -2.30
CA ARG A 73 -0.34 -10.97 -2.88
C ARG A 73 0.78 -9.99 -3.21
N HIS A 74 0.46 -8.87 -3.84
CA HIS A 74 1.46 -7.85 -4.15
C HIS A 74 2.11 -7.30 -2.89
N LEU A 75 1.33 -7.02 -1.85
CA LEU A 75 1.86 -6.49 -0.59
C LEU A 75 2.85 -7.46 0.07
N VAL A 76 2.55 -8.75 0.03
CA VAL A 76 3.44 -9.77 0.57
C VAL A 76 4.67 -9.94 -0.32
N ASP A 77 4.48 -10.07 -1.63
CA ASP A 77 5.58 -10.29 -2.58
C ASP A 77 6.58 -9.14 -2.57
N GLU A 78 6.13 -7.92 -2.37
CA GLU A 78 6.99 -6.73 -2.37
C GLU A 78 7.52 -6.38 -0.96
N GLY A 79 7.22 -7.19 0.03
CA GLY A 79 7.79 -7.01 1.37
C GLY A 79 7.12 -5.96 2.22
N PHE A 80 5.92 -5.49 1.87
CA PHE A 80 5.16 -4.55 2.69
C PHE A 80 4.44 -5.26 3.83
N LEU A 81 4.00 -6.49 3.61
CA LEU A 81 3.36 -7.32 4.63
C LEU A 81 4.06 -8.68 4.72
N GLY A 82 4.18 -9.18 5.93
CA GLY A 82 4.51 -10.58 6.17
C GLY A 82 3.24 -11.36 6.46
N ARG A 83 3.29 -12.68 6.30
CA ARG A 83 2.13 -13.53 6.61
C ARG A 83 2.57 -14.91 7.10
N GLU A 84 1.79 -15.45 8.01
CA GLU A 84 1.98 -16.81 8.48
C GLU A 84 0.67 -17.32 9.05
N ALA A 85 0.21 -18.49 8.58
CA ALA A 85 -0.98 -19.15 9.10
C ALA A 85 -2.23 -18.24 9.11
N GLY A 86 -2.42 -17.48 8.04
CA GLY A 86 -3.59 -16.62 7.91
C GLY A 86 -3.53 -15.32 8.69
N VAL A 87 -2.40 -15.01 9.29
CA VAL A 87 -2.18 -13.76 10.03
C VAL A 87 -1.16 -12.93 9.28
N TYR A 88 -1.41 -11.62 9.20
CA TYR A 88 -0.59 -10.67 8.47
C TYR A 88 -0.08 -9.58 9.41
N TRP A 89 1.08 -9.02 9.08
CA TRP A 89 1.64 -7.89 9.81
C TRP A 89 2.48 -7.04 8.87
N ARG A 90 2.66 -5.78 9.23
CA ARG A 90 3.42 -4.85 8.41
C ARG A 90 4.92 -5.10 8.56
N THR A 91 5.62 -5.25 7.43
CA THR A 91 7.08 -5.48 7.40
C THR A 91 7.84 -4.39 6.68
N GLY A 92 7.16 -3.50 5.96
CA GLY A 92 7.84 -2.49 5.17
C GLY A 92 6.95 -1.30 4.88
N GLY A 93 7.47 -0.42 4.02
CA GLY A 93 6.77 0.80 3.64
C GLY A 93 7.18 2.00 4.47
N THR A 94 6.69 3.15 4.03
CA THR A 94 6.98 4.42 4.70
C THR A 94 6.28 4.48 6.05
N VAL A 95 7.02 4.87 7.08
CA VAL A 95 6.46 5.09 8.41
C VAL A 95 6.51 6.58 8.67
N ASP A 96 5.37 7.16 9.05
CA ASP A 96 5.32 8.54 9.50
C ASP A 96 5.98 8.62 10.87
N ASP A 97 7.15 9.27 10.89
CA ASP A 97 7.86 9.45 12.13
C ASP A 97 7.46 10.82 12.72
N PRO A 98 6.78 10.83 13.86
CA PRO A 98 6.27 12.08 14.43
C PRO A 98 7.35 12.87 15.16
N VAL A 99 8.51 12.92 14.65
CA VAL A 99 9.60 13.69 15.29
C VAL A 99 9.35 15.19 15.20
#